data_3f053704e957c0a1cceb4cf07a67a1a5
#
_entry.id   3f053704e957c0a1cceb4cf07a67a1a5
#
_cell.length_a   1.000
_cell.length_b   1.000
_cell.length_c   1.000
_cell.angle_alpha   90.00
_cell.angle_beta   90.00
_cell.angle_gamma   90.00
#
_symmetry.space_group_name_H-M   'P 1'
#
loop_
_entity.id
_entity.type
_entity.pdbx_description
1 polymer ?
#
loop_
_entity_poly.entity_id
_entity_poly.type
_entity_poly.pdbx_seq_one_letter_code
_entity_poly.pdbx_strand_id
1 'polypeptide(L)'
;MKILIAYTASGTSDNPCVRLLADGIRACGYEVVCSVEEFRSNAADYDIVHLQWPEELFRWKAPAPADVDTLEQQLQTLKNNGIPLIYTRHNTLPHHGNPLVAEAYGLVERYADAIVHLGDCSLREFTAAHPDSEQLQVMIPHHIYEGLYDMDITRDAGRRALGIPADRLVVLAFGAFRHAEERRLVWGAFRRLHYPAKFLLAPRLWPYTRRGSRFKGLKRLAGRLLYAAAHSAEGFFDSRITSPEPLIPDEQLPCYLAAADVVFIQRTDILNSGNVPLALSFGRVVTGPASGNIGGLLAETGNPAFDPADPRSVDIALERAARLSATDQGARNRAYAQEHFGIGRIAAMYGGLYERLYDGKRQ
;
A
#
# COMPACT_ATOMS: atom_id res chain seq x y z
N MET A 1 20.36 -7.52 19.38
CA MET A 1 19.11 -6.80 19.65
C MET A 1 17.96 -7.63 19.10
N LYS A 2 16.97 -7.92 19.94
CA LYS A 2 15.81 -8.75 19.63
C LYS A 2 14.58 -7.86 19.44
N ILE A 3 13.99 -7.87 18.26
CA ILE A 3 12.93 -6.98 17.83
C ILE A 3 11.65 -7.78 17.61
N LEU A 4 10.55 -7.31 18.19
CA LEU A 4 9.21 -7.84 17.93
C LEU A 4 8.47 -6.93 16.97
N ILE A 5 8.12 -7.43 15.81
CA ILE A 5 7.12 -6.77 14.93
C ILE A 5 5.77 -7.42 15.22
N ALA A 6 4.82 -6.67 15.78
CA ALA A 6 3.51 -7.19 16.12
C ALA A 6 2.64 -7.36 14.87
N TYR A 7 2.96 -8.38 14.09
CA TYR A 7 2.31 -8.77 12.84
C TYR A 7 2.32 -10.29 12.70
N THR A 8 1.19 -10.89 12.35
CA THR A 8 1.10 -12.33 12.16
C THR A 8 1.36 -12.68 10.70
N ALA A 9 2.53 -13.22 10.42
CA ALA A 9 2.87 -13.79 9.12
C ALA A 9 2.23 -15.18 9.00
N SER A 10 0.99 -15.27 8.56
CA SER A 10 0.28 -16.55 8.42
C SER A 10 -0.45 -16.67 7.08
N GLY A 11 0.16 -17.38 6.13
CA GLY A 11 -0.52 -17.91 4.96
C GLY A 11 -0.54 -17.01 3.71
N THR A 12 -1.33 -17.41 2.72
CA THR A 12 -1.40 -16.84 1.37
C THR A 12 -2.09 -15.46 1.26
N SER A 13 -2.55 -14.91 2.38
CA SER A 13 -3.21 -13.59 2.43
C SER A 13 -2.34 -12.50 3.07
N ASP A 14 -1.10 -12.82 3.42
CA ASP A 14 -0.21 -11.91 4.11
C ASP A 14 0.20 -10.73 3.23
N ASN A 15 0.26 -9.55 3.83
CA ASN A 15 0.87 -8.40 3.18
C ASN A 15 2.39 -8.63 3.12
N PRO A 16 2.96 -8.86 1.93
CA PRO A 16 4.38 -9.16 1.80
C PRO A 16 5.28 -8.04 2.28
N CYS A 17 4.75 -6.82 2.44
CA CYS A 17 5.46 -5.65 2.91
C CYS A 17 6.15 -5.89 4.26
N VAL A 18 5.41 -6.36 5.27
CA VAL A 18 5.99 -6.55 6.61
C VAL A 18 7.00 -7.70 6.62
N ARG A 19 6.71 -8.77 5.88
CA ARG A 19 7.65 -9.90 5.77
C ARG A 19 8.97 -9.47 5.15
N LEU A 20 8.92 -8.76 4.02
CA LEU A 20 10.13 -8.27 3.34
C LEU A 20 10.90 -7.29 4.24
N LEU A 21 10.20 -6.39 4.94
CA LEU A 21 10.83 -5.49 5.89
C LEU A 21 11.55 -6.28 7.00
N ALA A 22 10.89 -7.27 7.60
CA ALA A 22 11.48 -8.12 8.63
C ALA A 22 12.71 -8.88 8.12
N ASP A 23 12.66 -9.42 6.90
CA ASP A 23 13.77 -10.11 6.26
C ASP A 23 14.94 -9.16 5.98
N GLY A 24 14.65 -7.93 5.52
CA GLY A 24 15.66 -6.88 5.35
C GLY A 24 16.34 -6.49 6.67
N ILE A 25 15.57 -6.35 7.75
CA ILE A 25 16.09 -6.04 9.08
C ILE A 25 16.94 -7.21 9.62
N ARG A 26 16.53 -8.46 9.40
CA ARG A 26 17.35 -9.64 9.73
C ARG A 26 18.68 -9.64 8.98
N ALA A 27 18.68 -9.26 7.72
CA ALA A 27 19.89 -9.14 6.92
C ALA A 27 20.86 -8.06 7.44
N CYS A 28 20.36 -7.07 8.20
CA CYS A 28 21.17 -6.09 8.91
C CYS A 28 21.76 -6.63 10.26
N GLY A 29 21.51 -7.88 10.60
CA GLY A 29 22.07 -8.53 11.80
C GLY A 29 21.21 -8.48 13.06
N TYR A 30 19.93 -8.09 12.94
CA TYR A 30 18.99 -8.10 14.07
C TYR A 30 18.21 -9.41 14.15
N GLU A 31 17.88 -9.84 15.37
CA GLU A 31 16.93 -10.92 15.59
C GLU A 31 15.51 -10.35 15.52
N VAL A 32 14.70 -10.80 14.54
CA VAL A 32 13.34 -10.28 14.32
C VAL A 32 12.32 -11.38 14.44
N VAL A 33 11.35 -11.20 15.30
CA VAL A 33 10.16 -12.06 15.43
C VAL A 33 8.93 -11.28 14.96
N CYS A 34 8.12 -11.90 14.08
CA CYS A 34 6.84 -11.36 13.64
C CYS A 34 5.73 -12.17 14.29
N SER A 35 5.06 -11.62 15.29
CA SER A 35 3.97 -12.32 16.00
C SER A 35 3.11 -11.35 16.82
N VAL A 36 1.80 -11.40 16.60
CA VAL A 36 0.82 -10.75 17.49
C VAL A 36 0.67 -11.53 18.80
N GLU A 37 0.87 -12.85 18.78
CA GLU A 37 0.79 -13.67 20.00
C GLU A 37 1.92 -13.34 20.97
N GLU A 38 3.16 -13.22 20.47
CA GLU A 38 4.30 -12.78 21.26
C GLU A 38 4.07 -11.37 21.83
N PHE A 39 3.48 -10.44 21.05
CA PHE A 39 3.11 -9.13 21.56
C PHE A 39 2.16 -9.22 22.76
N ARG A 40 1.21 -10.16 22.74
CA ARG A 40 0.23 -10.33 23.80
C ARG A 40 0.79 -10.98 25.06
N SER A 41 1.73 -11.90 24.90
CA SER A 41 2.16 -12.79 25.97
C SER A 41 3.56 -12.47 26.51
N ASN A 42 4.49 -12.10 25.63
CA ASN A 42 5.92 -12.07 25.91
C ASN A 42 6.62 -10.79 25.41
N ALA A 43 5.89 -9.70 25.17
CA ALA A 43 6.48 -8.48 24.61
C ALA A 43 7.62 -7.91 25.47
N ALA A 44 7.62 -8.21 26.78
CA ALA A 44 8.68 -7.80 27.71
C ALA A 44 10.03 -8.52 27.50
N ASP A 45 10.07 -9.61 26.72
CA ASP A 45 11.28 -10.39 26.42
C ASP A 45 12.05 -9.82 25.21
N TYR A 46 11.61 -8.68 24.67
CA TYR A 46 12.19 -8.04 23.49
C TYR A 46 12.86 -6.72 23.85
N ASP A 47 13.89 -6.36 23.10
CA ASP A 47 14.58 -5.08 23.25
C ASP A 47 13.77 -3.93 22.68
N ILE A 48 12.96 -4.18 21.63
CA ILE A 48 12.11 -3.22 20.92
C ILE A 48 10.83 -3.91 20.46
N VAL A 49 9.71 -3.17 20.55
CA VAL A 49 8.43 -3.55 19.96
C VAL A 49 8.09 -2.57 18.82
N HIS A 50 7.69 -3.11 17.67
CA HIS A 50 7.33 -2.32 16.50
C HIS A 50 5.93 -2.69 16.00
N LEU A 51 5.02 -1.73 16.01
CA LEU A 51 3.64 -1.86 15.53
C LEU A 51 3.51 -1.29 14.12
N GLN A 52 2.74 -2.00 13.27
CA GLN A 52 2.47 -1.58 11.89
C GLN A 52 1.03 -1.09 11.72
N TRP A 53 0.05 -1.92 12.01
CA TRP A 53 -1.38 -1.59 12.01
C TRP A 53 -2.02 -2.02 13.33
N PRO A 54 -2.65 -1.11 14.06
CA PRO A 54 -3.40 -1.48 15.27
C PRO A 54 -4.50 -2.52 15.02
N GLU A 55 -5.12 -2.54 13.82
CA GLU A 55 -6.11 -3.55 13.45
C GLU A 55 -5.56 -4.98 13.47
N GLU A 56 -4.29 -5.16 13.22
CA GLU A 56 -3.64 -6.48 13.27
C GLU A 56 -3.72 -7.10 14.66
N LEU A 57 -3.63 -6.27 15.69
CA LEU A 57 -3.75 -6.69 17.08
C LEU A 57 -5.13 -7.31 17.38
N PHE A 58 -6.14 -6.96 16.59
CA PHE A 58 -7.51 -7.50 16.67
C PHE A 58 -7.81 -8.50 15.53
N ARG A 59 -6.78 -8.96 14.81
CA ARG A 59 -6.94 -9.88 13.66
C ARG A 59 -7.91 -9.34 12.61
N TRP A 60 -7.87 -8.02 12.37
CA TRP A 60 -8.75 -7.30 11.43
C TRP A 60 -10.25 -7.45 11.73
N LYS A 61 -10.61 -7.73 12.99
CA LYS A 61 -12.00 -7.79 13.46
C LYS A 61 -12.33 -6.57 14.31
N ALA A 62 -13.63 -6.27 14.45
CA ALA A 62 -14.05 -5.26 15.40
C ALA A 62 -13.72 -5.70 16.83
N PRO A 63 -12.94 -4.93 17.61
CA PRO A 63 -12.64 -5.25 19.00
C PRO A 63 -13.86 -5.01 19.89
N ALA A 64 -13.88 -5.68 21.07
CA ALA A 64 -14.72 -5.28 22.18
C ALA A 64 -14.00 -4.20 23.04
N PRO A 65 -14.72 -3.44 23.87
CA PRO A 65 -14.07 -2.47 24.77
C PRO A 65 -12.95 -3.11 25.62
N ALA A 66 -13.18 -4.29 26.17
CA ALA A 66 -12.17 -5.02 26.95
C ALA A 66 -10.90 -5.38 26.19
N ASP A 67 -10.97 -5.50 24.84
CA ASP A 67 -9.79 -5.73 24.02
C ASP A 67 -8.93 -4.46 23.93
N VAL A 68 -9.57 -3.29 23.91
CA VAL A 68 -8.91 -1.97 23.92
C VAL A 68 -8.28 -1.70 25.28
N ASP A 69 -9.00 -1.99 26.39
CA ASP A 69 -8.46 -1.90 27.75
C ASP A 69 -7.23 -2.82 27.93
N THR A 70 -7.28 -4.02 27.38
CA THR A 70 -6.16 -4.96 27.40
C THR A 70 -4.96 -4.42 26.63
N LEU A 71 -5.20 -3.82 25.46
CA LEU A 71 -4.15 -3.17 24.68
C LEU A 71 -3.48 -2.04 25.49
N GLU A 72 -4.26 -1.17 26.13
CA GLU A 72 -3.70 -0.08 26.95
C GLU A 72 -2.83 -0.62 28.08
N GLN A 73 -3.28 -1.67 28.78
CA GLN A 73 -2.48 -2.33 29.83
C GLN A 73 -1.17 -2.90 29.30
N GLN A 74 -1.18 -3.50 28.11
CA GLN A 74 0.03 -4.00 27.46
C GLN A 74 1.00 -2.87 27.10
N LEU A 75 0.52 -1.80 26.52
CA LEU A 75 1.32 -0.63 26.19
C LEU A 75 1.92 0.02 27.44
N GLN A 76 1.13 0.14 28.51
CA GLN A 76 1.61 0.63 29.82
C GLN A 76 2.69 -0.30 30.40
N THR A 77 2.56 -1.60 30.24
CA THR A 77 3.55 -2.58 30.68
C THR A 77 4.88 -2.41 29.94
N LEU A 78 4.85 -2.20 28.61
CA LEU A 78 6.05 -1.90 27.83
C LEU A 78 6.74 -0.65 28.36
N LYS A 79 5.98 0.42 28.57
CA LYS A 79 6.49 1.70 29.10
C LYS A 79 7.12 1.53 30.48
N ASN A 80 6.47 0.81 31.40
CA ASN A 80 6.97 0.56 32.76
C ASN A 80 8.26 -0.27 32.77
N ASN A 81 8.41 -1.21 31.82
CA ASN A 81 9.61 -2.02 31.65
C ASN A 81 10.71 -1.32 30.81
N GLY A 82 10.46 -0.10 30.36
CA GLY A 82 11.41 0.63 29.58
C GLY A 82 11.66 0.06 28.17
N ILE A 83 10.71 -0.69 27.59
CA ILE A 83 10.83 -1.27 26.27
C ILE A 83 10.33 -0.27 25.23
N PRO A 84 11.17 0.19 24.27
CA PRO A 84 10.77 1.15 23.26
C PRO A 84 9.68 0.62 22.36
N LEU A 85 8.64 1.43 22.15
CA LEU A 85 7.57 1.19 21.21
C LEU A 85 7.75 2.08 19.98
N ILE A 86 7.81 1.47 18.82
CA ILE A 86 7.80 2.16 17.52
C ILE A 86 6.48 1.91 16.83
N TYR A 87 5.91 2.94 16.24
CA TYR A 87 4.71 2.83 15.42
C TYR A 87 4.95 3.35 14.01
N THR A 88 4.73 2.52 12.99
CA THR A 88 4.70 2.96 11.59
C THR A 88 3.28 3.39 11.21
N ARG A 89 3.11 4.68 10.97
CA ARG A 89 1.81 5.31 10.67
C ARG A 89 1.42 5.11 9.21
N HIS A 90 0.73 4.01 8.93
CA HIS A 90 0.25 3.69 7.58
C HIS A 90 -0.99 4.49 7.18
N ASN A 91 -1.87 4.79 8.12
CA ASN A 91 -3.16 5.46 7.90
C ASN A 91 -3.40 6.52 8.98
N THR A 92 -4.18 7.54 8.62
CA THR A 92 -4.67 8.53 9.59
C THR A 92 -5.85 7.99 10.40
N LEU A 93 -6.70 7.19 9.75
CA LEU A 93 -7.92 6.62 10.33
C LEU A 93 -8.00 5.11 10.03
N PRO A 94 -8.72 4.36 10.87
CA PRO A 94 -8.97 2.94 10.65
C PRO A 94 -9.62 2.65 9.30
N HIS A 95 -9.29 1.51 8.71
CA HIS A 95 -9.81 1.09 7.41
C HIS A 95 -11.35 0.96 7.34
N HIS A 96 -12.02 0.76 8.46
CA HIS A 96 -13.46 0.46 8.53
C HIS A 96 -14.25 1.38 9.46
N GLY A 97 -13.68 2.53 9.87
CA GLY A 97 -14.40 3.56 10.64
C GLY A 97 -14.95 3.09 12.01
N ASN A 98 -14.40 2.03 12.60
CA ASN A 98 -14.83 1.54 13.90
C ASN A 98 -14.26 2.43 15.02
N PRO A 99 -15.10 3.01 15.92
CA PRO A 99 -14.63 3.89 16.98
C PRO A 99 -13.61 3.27 17.94
N LEU A 100 -13.78 1.99 18.30
CA LEU A 100 -12.84 1.29 19.19
C LEU A 100 -11.48 1.04 18.51
N VAL A 101 -11.48 0.84 17.20
CA VAL A 101 -10.22 0.77 16.44
C VAL A 101 -9.57 2.16 16.37
N ALA A 102 -10.35 3.23 16.22
CA ALA A 102 -9.83 4.60 16.26
C ALA A 102 -9.22 4.93 17.63
N GLU A 103 -9.84 4.48 18.71
CA GLU A 103 -9.30 4.58 20.06
C GLU A 103 -7.96 3.84 20.20
N ALA A 104 -7.86 2.61 19.67
CA ALA A 104 -6.62 1.85 19.65
C ALA A 104 -5.50 2.57 18.88
N TYR A 105 -5.81 3.25 17.77
CA TYR A 105 -4.85 4.11 17.07
C TYR A 105 -4.34 5.22 17.98
N GLY A 106 -5.24 5.93 18.66
CA GLY A 106 -4.87 6.99 19.62
C GLY A 106 -4.04 6.47 20.80
N LEU A 107 -4.32 5.26 21.30
CA LEU A 107 -3.50 4.62 22.32
C LEU A 107 -2.09 4.34 21.80
N VAL A 108 -1.96 3.68 20.64
CA VAL A 108 -0.66 3.35 20.05
C VAL A 108 0.14 4.62 19.76
N GLU A 109 -0.49 5.65 19.20
CA GLU A 109 0.16 6.95 18.97
C GLU A 109 0.63 7.58 20.29
N ARG A 110 -0.16 7.51 21.36
CA ARG A 110 0.19 8.10 22.68
C ARG A 110 1.35 7.39 23.37
N TYR A 111 1.42 6.07 23.25
CA TYR A 111 2.43 5.26 23.96
C TYR A 111 3.72 5.06 23.15
N ALA A 112 3.73 5.35 21.85
CA ALA A 112 4.92 5.20 21.03
C ALA A 112 6.05 6.13 21.47
N ASP A 113 7.27 5.61 21.54
CA ASP A 113 8.50 6.40 21.76
C ASP A 113 8.97 7.01 20.42
N ALA A 114 8.68 6.35 19.33
CA ALA A 114 8.92 6.89 17.97
C ALA A 114 7.77 6.58 17.02
N ILE A 115 7.46 7.57 16.17
CA ILE A 115 6.50 7.42 15.08
C ILE A 115 7.23 7.52 13.75
N VAL A 116 7.08 6.48 12.94
CA VAL A 116 7.63 6.43 11.59
C VAL A 116 6.57 6.87 10.59
N HIS A 117 6.90 7.91 9.84
CA HIS A 117 6.08 8.43 8.75
C HIS A 117 6.62 7.95 7.41
N LEU A 118 5.72 7.47 6.55
CA LEU A 118 6.10 6.98 5.21
C LEU A 118 6.29 8.10 4.18
N GLY A 119 6.11 9.37 4.61
CA GLY A 119 6.31 10.56 3.79
C GLY A 119 5.98 11.83 4.55
N ASP A 120 6.35 12.94 3.94
CA ASP A 120 6.33 14.28 4.54
C ASP A 120 4.93 14.78 4.92
N CYS A 121 3.89 14.44 4.14
CA CYS A 121 2.53 14.83 4.46
C CYS A 121 2.08 14.25 5.82
N SER A 122 2.37 12.96 6.06
CA SER A 122 2.08 12.30 7.34
C SER A 122 2.82 12.94 8.50
N LEU A 123 4.09 13.30 8.31
CA LEU A 123 4.91 13.97 9.33
C LEU A 123 4.33 15.34 9.69
N ARG A 124 4.06 16.19 8.68
CA ARG A 124 3.49 17.52 8.90
C ARG A 124 2.12 17.48 9.56
N GLU A 125 1.24 16.58 9.09
CA GLU A 125 -0.11 16.41 9.65
C GLU A 125 -0.03 16.02 11.13
N PHE A 126 0.82 15.03 11.46
CA PHE A 126 0.98 14.58 12.83
C PHE A 126 1.55 15.69 13.74
N THR A 127 2.63 16.35 13.30
CA THR A 127 3.26 17.43 14.08
C THR A 127 2.30 18.61 14.30
N ALA A 128 1.47 18.94 13.31
CA ALA A 128 0.47 20.00 13.45
C ALA A 128 -0.66 19.61 14.41
N ALA A 129 -1.05 18.33 14.45
CA ALA A 129 -2.07 17.83 15.37
C ALA A 129 -1.54 17.63 16.81
N HIS A 130 -0.23 17.40 16.95
CA HIS A 130 0.43 17.11 18.23
C HIS A 130 1.67 18.00 18.45
N PRO A 131 1.50 19.35 18.58
CA PRO A 131 2.63 20.29 18.66
C PRO A 131 3.53 20.07 19.89
N ASP A 132 2.97 19.54 20.96
CA ASP A 132 3.67 19.29 22.23
C ASP A 132 4.18 17.84 22.34
N SER A 133 4.18 17.07 21.27
CA SER A 133 4.64 15.69 21.27
C SER A 133 6.15 15.61 21.48
N GLU A 134 6.57 14.88 22.52
CA GLU A 134 7.99 14.57 22.79
C GLU A 134 8.49 13.33 22.03
N GLN A 135 7.63 12.66 21.31
CA GLN A 135 7.94 11.45 20.56
C GLN A 135 8.91 11.73 19.41
N LEU A 136 9.83 10.83 19.19
CA LEU A 136 10.73 10.91 18.05
C LEU A 136 9.95 10.75 16.74
N GLN A 137 9.93 11.78 15.91
CA GLN A 137 9.30 11.74 14.59
C GLN A 137 10.36 11.42 13.53
N VAL A 138 10.19 10.33 12.78
CA VAL A 138 11.15 9.87 11.78
C VAL A 138 10.46 9.61 10.46
N MET A 139 11.06 10.03 9.35
CA MET A 139 10.58 9.70 8.01
C MET A 139 11.37 8.52 7.46
N ILE A 140 10.70 7.38 7.26
CA ILE A 140 11.24 6.19 6.59
C ILE A 140 10.24 5.77 5.51
N PRO A 141 10.56 5.93 4.22
CA PRO A 141 9.60 5.64 3.15
C PRO A 141 9.29 4.15 3.02
N HIS A 142 8.22 3.86 2.28
CA HIS A 142 7.84 2.49 1.96
C HIS A 142 8.87 1.86 1.03
N HIS A 143 9.35 0.65 1.36
CA HIS A 143 10.28 -0.09 0.51
C HIS A 143 9.62 -0.63 -0.76
N ILE A 144 10.41 -0.93 -1.79
CA ILE A 144 9.99 -1.71 -2.95
C ILE A 144 10.10 -3.22 -2.66
N TYR A 145 9.57 -4.04 -3.57
CA TYR A 145 9.40 -5.49 -3.37
C TYR A 145 10.49 -6.30 -4.07
N GLU A 146 11.76 -5.89 -3.84
CA GLU A 146 12.93 -6.59 -4.37
C GLU A 146 12.98 -8.04 -3.87
N GLY A 147 13.33 -8.96 -4.77
CA GLY A 147 13.40 -10.38 -4.47
C GLY A 147 12.05 -11.12 -4.40
N LEU A 148 10.93 -10.38 -4.35
CA LEU A 148 9.60 -10.99 -4.40
C LEU A 148 9.05 -11.03 -5.82
N TYR A 149 9.18 -9.93 -6.55
CA TYR A 149 8.66 -9.78 -7.90
C TYR A 149 9.78 -9.67 -8.92
N ASP A 150 9.65 -10.36 -10.07
CA ASP A 150 10.52 -10.15 -11.21
C ASP A 150 10.27 -8.78 -11.85
N MET A 151 11.13 -7.81 -11.50
CA MET A 151 11.04 -6.44 -11.99
C MET A 151 11.71 -6.26 -13.37
N ASP A 152 12.34 -7.30 -13.91
CA ASP A 152 13.03 -7.29 -15.21
C ASP A 152 12.17 -7.84 -16.33
N ILE A 153 10.97 -8.32 -16.01
CA ILE A 153 10.01 -8.73 -17.02
C ILE A 153 9.73 -7.61 -18.01
N THR A 154 9.92 -7.90 -19.30
CA THR A 154 9.75 -6.88 -20.34
C THR A 154 8.28 -6.54 -20.58
N ARG A 155 8.02 -5.32 -21.06
CA ARG A 155 6.68 -4.86 -21.48
C ARG A 155 6.00 -5.85 -22.45
N ASP A 156 6.76 -6.33 -23.45
CA ASP A 156 6.22 -7.25 -24.45
C ASP A 156 5.93 -8.63 -23.87
N ALA A 157 6.75 -9.12 -22.95
CA ALA A 157 6.48 -10.39 -22.25
C ALA A 157 5.21 -10.29 -21.40
N GLY A 158 5.04 -9.22 -20.61
CA GLY A 158 3.84 -8.98 -19.83
C GLY A 158 2.59 -8.88 -20.72
N ARG A 159 2.66 -8.15 -21.84
CA ARG A 159 1.54 -8.03 -22.79
C ARG A 159 1.19 -9.36 -23.45
N ARG A 160 2.17 -10.14 -23.89
CA ARG A 160 1.92 -11.48 -24.44
C ARG A 160 1.26 -12.40 -23.41
N ALA A 161 1.75 -12.41 -22.18
CA ALA A 161 1.18 -13.22 -21.10
C ALA A 161 -0.29 -12.87 -20.82
N LEU A 162 -0.64 -11.60 -20.98
CA LEU A 162 -2.00 -11.11 -20.76
C LEU A 162 -2.84 -11.03 -22.05
N GLY A 163 -2.30 -11.36 -23.23
CA GLY A 163 -3.01 -11.24 -24.50
C GLY A 163 -3.42 -9.79 -24.82
N ILE A 164 -2.58 -8.81 -24.49
CA ILE A 164 -2.82 -7.39 -24.77
C ILE A 164 -2.05 -7.01 -26.05
N PRO A 165 -2.69 -6.31 -27.01
CA PRO A 165 -2.00 -5.86 -28.22
C PRO A 165 -0.81 -4.95 -27.93
N ALA A 166 0.29 -5.12 -28.68
CA ALA A 166 1.55 -4.43 -28.44
C ALA A 166 1.49 -2.91 -28.71
N ASP A 167 0.61 -2.48 -29.61
CA ASP A 167 0.45 -1.11 -30.09
C ASP A 167 -0.43 -0.21 -29.22
N ARG A 168 -1.02 -0.75 -28.14
CA ARG A 168 -1.93 -0.01 -27.27
C ARG A 168 -1.19 0.76 -26.17
N LEU A 169 -1.69 1.92 -25.83
CA LEU A 169 -1.40 2.57 -24.55
C LEU A 169 -2.17 1.82 -23.45
N VAL A 170 -1.46 1.19 -22.53
CA VAL A 170 -2.08 0.40 -21.44
C VAL A 170 -2.13 1.21 -20.16
N VAL A 171 -3.35 1.53 -19.70
CA VAL A 171 -3.60 2.13 -18.39
C VAL A 171 -3.99 1.03 -17.42
N LEU A 172 -3.19 0.84 -16.37
CA LEU A 172 -3.44 -0.13 -15.31
C LEU A 172 -4.01 0.56 -14.07
N ALA A 173 -5.15 0.07 -13.59
CA ALA A 173 -5.66 0.38 -12.25
C ALA A 173 -5.86 -0.92 -11.48
N PHE A 174 -5.08 -1.14 -10.42
CA PHE A 174 -5.07 -2.39 -9.67
C PHE A 174 -5.22 -2.17 -8.15
N GLY A 175 -5.36 -3.25 -7.41
CA GLY A 175 -5.68 -3.24 -6.00
C GLY A 175 -7.19 -3.21 -5.73
N ALA A 176 -7.59 -2.87 -4.51
CA ALA A 176 -8.99 -2.87 -4.13
C ALA A 176 -9.71 -1.61 -4.62
N PHE A 177 -10.84 -1.82 -5.29
CA PHE A 177 -11.83 -0.76 -5.52
C PHE A 177 -12.88 -0.82 -4.38
N ARG A 178 -12.78 0.10 -3.42
CA ARG A 178 -13.64 0.10 -2.22
C ARG A 178 -14.98 0.75 -2.49
N HIS A 179 -14.99 1.84 -3.27
CA HIS A 179 -16.16 2.68 -3.52
C HIS A 179 -16.53 2.74 -5.01
N ALA A 180 -17.78 3.08 -5.28
CA ALA A 180 -18.27 3.23 -6.64
C ALA A 180 -17.65 4.45 -7.35
N GLU A 181 -17.26 5.45 -6.58
CA GLU A 181 -16.59 6.67 -7.03
C GLU A 181 -15.25 6.34 -7.69
N GLU A 182 -14.44 5.45 -7.07
CA GLU A 182 -13.14 5.00 -7.62
C GLU A 182 -13.32 4.33 -9.00
N ARG A 183 -14.39 3.52 -9.15
CA ARG A 183 -14.73 2.89 -10.43
C ARG A 183 -15.13 3.89 -11.49
N ARG A 184 -16.00 4.86 -11.10
CA ARG A 184 -16.45 5.94 -12.01
C ARG A 184 -15.27 6.83 -12.42
N LEU A 185 -14.36 7.11 -11.48
CA LEU A 185 -13.15 7.90 -11.72
C LEU A 185 -12.27 7.25 -12.80
N VAL A 186 -11.86 5.99 -12.61
CA VAL A 186 -11.00 5.26 -13.54
C VAL A 186 -11.67 5.10 -14.90
N TRP A 187 -12.92 4.61 -14.92
CA TRP A 187 -13.65 4.39 -16.16
C TRP A 187 -13.91 5.68 -16.93
N GLY A 188 -14.32 6.73 -16.21
CA GLY A 188 -14.61 8.05 -16.81
C GLY A 188 -13.36 8.68 -17.40
N ALA A 189 -12.26 8.74 -16.66
CA ALA A 189 -10.99 9.28 -17.13
C ALA A 189 -10.46 8.50 -18.33
N PHE A 190 -10.47 7.17 -18.28
CA PHE A 190 -10.07 6.34 -19.41
C PHE A 190 -10.93 6.59 -20.66
N ARG A 191 -12.24 6.72 -20.52
CA ARG A 191 -13.14 6.99 -21.64
C ARG A 191 -12.85 8.32 -22.30
N ARG A 192 -12.56 9.37 -21.53
CA ARG A 192 -12.28 10.73 -22.02
C ARG A 192 -10.85 10.92 -22.52
N LEU A 193 -9.91 10.03 -22.16
CA LEU A 193 -8.52 10.09 -22.63
C LEU A 193 -8.47 10.10 -24.17
N HIS A 194 -7.90 11.16 -24.74
CA HIS A 194 -7.71 11.30 -26.18
C HIS A 194 -6.45 10.55 -26.64
N TYR A 195 -6.59 9.26 -26.85
CA TYR A 195 -5.52 8.41 -27.36
C TYR A 195 -6.09 7.37 -28.33
N PRO A 196 -5.61 7.27 -29.57
CA PRO A 196 -6.28 6.51 -30.63
C PRO A 196 -6.29 4.99 -30.37
N ALA A 197 -5.25 4.48 -29.76
CA ALA A 197 -5.08 3.06 -29.49
C ALA A 197 -4.77 2.83 -28.01
N LYS A 198 -5.81 2.76 -27.17
CA LYS A 198 -5.69 2.63 -25.71
C LYS A 198 -6.35 1.35 -25.19
N PHE A 199 -5.87 0.85 -24.06
CA PHE A 199 -6.40 -0.34 -23.39
C PHE A 199 -6.48 -0.11 -21.89
N LEU A 200 -7.63 -0.40 -21.28
CA LEU A 200 -7.80 -0.34 -19.82
C LEU A 200 -7.58 -1.73 -19.19
N LEU A 201 -6.57 -1.84 -18.37
CA LEU A 201 -6.30 -3.02 -17.56
C LEU A 201 -6.69 -2.75 -16.10
N ALA A 202 -7.93 -3.09 -15.74
CA ALA A 202 -8.48 -2.81 -14.40
C ALA A 202 -9.25 -4.03 -13.87
N PRO A 203 -8.57 -5.15 -13.55
CA PRO A 203 -9.19 -6.46 -13.35
C PRO A 203 -10.16 -6.54 -12.16
N ARG A 204 -10.25 -5.50 -11.34
CA ARG A 204 -11.20 -5.41 -10.22
C ARG A 204 -12.17 -4.23 -10.35
N LEU A 205 -12.18 -3.57 -11.49
CA LEU A 205 -13.14 -2.49 -11.75
C LEU A 205 -14.56 -3.00 -11.60
N TRP A 206 -14.83 -4.21 -12.12
CA TRP A 206 -16.07 -4.90 -11.91
C TRP A 206 -16.05 -5.71 -10.61
N PRO A 207 -17.01 -5.53 -9.68
CA PRO A 207 -16.92 -6.12 -8.34
C PRO A 207 -17.24 -7.61 -8.26
N TYR A 208 -17.70 -8.20 -9.37
CA TYR A 208 -18.06 -9.63 -9.44
C TYR A 208 -16.94 -10.44 -10.06
N THR A 209 -16.74 -11.65 -9.54
CA THR A 209 -15.73 -12.59 -10.03
C THR A 209 -16.37 -13.91 -10.44
N ARG A 210 -15.68 -14.67 -11.28
CA ARG A 210 -16.18 -15.97 -11.73
C ARG A 210 -16.32 -16.98 -10.58
N ARG A 211 -15.36 -17.04 -9.67
CA ARG A 211 -15.28 -18.04 -8.58
C ARG A 211 -15.80 -17.54 -7.25
N GLY A 212 -15.61 -16.29 -6.96
CA GLY A 212 -15.79 -15.78 -5.63
C GLY A 212 -17.01 -14.91 -5.49
N SER A 213 -18.03 -15.35 -4.88
CA SER A 213 -18.93 -14.38 -4.31
C SER A 213 -19.08 -14.69 -2.83
N ARG A 214 -18.93 -13.65 -2.01
CA ARG A 214 -19.43 -13.63 -0.65
C ARG A 214 -20.97 -13.80 -0.61
N PHE A 215 -21.61 -13.85 -1.77
CA PHE A 215 -23.04 -13.96 -1.93
C PHE A 215 -23.48 -15.43 -2.01
N LYS A 216 -24.62 -15.74 -1.41
CA LYS A 216 -25.25 -17.07 -1.43
C LYS A 216 -26.54 -17.03 -2.28
N GLY A 217 -26.95 -18.18 -2.82
CA GLY A 217 -28.22 -18.35 -3.51
C GLY A 217 -28.41 -17.48 -4.78
N LEU A 218 -29.55 -16.84 -4.94
CA LEU A 218 -29.93 -16.08 -6.13
C LEU A 218 -28.96 -14.91 -6.45
N LYS A 219 -28.41 -14.25 -5.41
CA LYS A 219 -27.41 -13.18 -5.56
C LYS A 219 -26.12 -13.69 -6.20
N ARG A 220 -25.72 -14.93 -5.93
CA ARG A 220 -24.57 -15.58 -6.55
C ARG A 220 -24.80 -15.82 -8.04
N LEU A 221 -26.00 -16.27 -8.41
CA LEU A 221 -26.36 -16.47 -9.81
C LEU A 221 -26.38 -15.14 -10.57
N ALA A 222 -27.05 -14.12 -10.03
CA ALA A 222 -27.04 -12.77 -10.61
C ALA A 222 -25.62 -12.21 -10.78
N GLY A 223 -24.76 -12.36 -9.78
CA GLY A 223 -23.35 -11.93 -9.87
C GLY A 223 -22.57 -12.64 -10.98
N ARG A 224 -22.83 -13.94 -11.21
CA ARG A 224 -22.22 -14.69 -12.31
C ARG A 224 -22.70 -14.22 -13.70
N LEU A 225 -24.00 -13.93 -13.83
CA LEU A 225 -24.56 -13.40 -15.08
C LEU A 225 -24.00 -12.02 -15.39
N LEU A 226 -23.92 -11.16 -14.39
CA LEU A 226 -23.33 -9.83 -14.52
C LEU A 226 -21.83 -9.90 -14.85
N TYR A 227 -21.09 -10.83 -14.24
CA TYR A 227 -19.70 -11.10 -14.61
C TYR A 227 -19.58 -11.51 -16.08
N ALA A 228 -20.41 -12.47 -16.53
CA ALA A 228 -20.36 -12.93 -17.91
C ALA A 228 -20.69 -11.80 -18.91
N ALA A 229 -21.68 -10.96 -18.60
CA ALA A 229 -22.03 -9.79 -19.42
C ALA A 229 -20.89 -8.79 -19.50
N ALA A 230 -20.28 -8.44 -18.36
CA ALA A 230 -19.14 -7.51 -18.32
C ALA A 230 -17.92 -8.10 -19.08
N HIS A 231 -17.63 -9.37 -18.87
CA HIS A 231 -16.53 -10.06 -19.55
C HIS A 231 -16.74 -10.11 -21.08
N SER A 232 -17.95 -10.35 -21.54
CA SER A 232 -18.28 -10.31 -22.98
C SER A 232 -18.14 -8.90 -23.59
N ALA A 233 -18.29 -7.86 -22.80
CA ALA A 233 -18.16 -6.49 -23.26
C ALA A 233 -16.69 -5.99 -23.31
N GLU A 234 -15.75 -6.70 -22.68
CA GLU A 234 -14.34 -6.28 -22.57
C GLU A 234 -13.69 -6.01 -23.94
N GLY A 235 -13.90 -6.89 -24.90
CA GLY A 235 -13.34 -6.72 -26.24
C GLY A 235 -13.90 -5.52 -27.00
N PHE A 236 -15.16 -5.17 -26.75
CA PHE A 236 -15.79 -3.99 -27.39
C PHE A 236 -15.22 -2.68 -26.87
N PHE A 237 -14.72 -2.66 -25.63
CA PHE A 237 -14.20 -1.45 -24.98
C PHE A 237 -12.67 -1.42 -24.93
N ASP A 238 -11.96 -2.30 -25.62
CA ASP A 238 -10.50 -2.43 -25.49
C ASP A 238 -10.08 -2.43 -24.00
N SER A 239 -10.64 -3.34 -23.23
CA SER A 239 -10.44 -3.36 -21.78
C SER A 239 -10.40 -4.75 -21.21
N ARG A 240 -9.80 -4.89 -20.04
CA ARG A 240 -9.93 -6.06 -19.16
C ARG A 240 -10.32 -5.53 -17.77
N ILE A 241 -11.59 -5.59 -17.46
CA ILE A 241 -12.22 -4.99 -16.26
C ILE A 241 -12.79 -6.03 -15.30
N THR A 242 -12.72 -7.32 -15.69
CA THR A 242 -13.14 -8.43 -14.85
C THR A 242 -11.93 -9.25 -14.40
N SER A 243 -12.10 -10.02 -13.35
CA SER A 243 -11.11 -10.98 -12.88
C SER A 243 -11.79 -12.29 -12.51
N PRO A 244 -11.25 -13.47 -12.92
CA PRO A 244 -11.78 -14.74 -12.46
C PRO A 244 -11.62 -14.95 -10.96
N GLU A 245 -10.59 -14.34 -10.37
CA GLU A 245 -10.24 -14.44 -8.95
C GLU A 245 -10.50 -13.10 -8.22
N PRO A 246 -10.73 -13.14 -6.90
CA PRO A 246 -10.92 -11.93 -6.09
C PRO A 246 -9.68 -11.03 -6.02
N LEU A 247 -8.50 -11.59 -6.17
CA LEU A 247 -7.21 -10.89 -6.18
C LEU A 247 -6.40 -11.30 -7.41
N ILE A 248 -5.54 -10.42 -7.89
CA ILE A 248 -4.50 -10.81 -8.84
C ILE A 248 -3.52 -11.70 -8.06
N PRO A 249 -3.25 -12.93 -8.51
CA PRO A 249 -2.22 -13.76 -7.90
C PRO A 249 -0.86 -13.07 -7.94
N ASP A 250 -0.07 -13.23 -6.88
CA ASP A 250 1.24 -12.58 -6.76
C ASP A 250 2.18 -12.93 -7.94
N GLU A 251 2.11 -14.15 -8.43
CA GLU A 251 2.92 -14.60 -9.56
C GLU A 251 2.53 -13.91 -10.89
N GLN A 252 1.32 -13.38 -10.97
CA GLN A 252 0.83 -12.67 -12.16
C GLN A 252 1.01 -11.16 -12.09
N LEU A 253 1.12 -10.62 -10.88
CA LEU A 253 1.21 -9.16 -10.67
C LEU A 253 2.37 -8.52 -11.46
N PRO A 254 3.58 -9.13 -11.56
CA PRO A 254 4.64 -8.62 -12.41
C PRO A 254 4.23 -8.45 -13.88
N CYS A 255 3.45 -9.39 -14.44
CA CYS A 255 2.97 -9.29 -15.82
C CYS A 255 2.03 -8.08 -16.02
N TYR A 256 1.15 -7.81 -15.04
CA TYR A 256 0.25 -6.64 -15.09
C TYR A 256 1.03 -5.33 -15.07
N LEU A 257 2.01 -5.21 -14.15
CA LEU A 257 2.86 -4.05 -14.04
C LEU A 257 3.75 -3.86 -15.27
N ALA A 258 4.36 -4.92 -15.75
CA ALA A 258 5.19 -4.87 -16.95
C ALA A 258 4.40 -4.48 -18.21
N ALA A 259 3.17 -4.97 -18.36
CA ALA A 259 2.31 -4.67 -19.51
C ALA A 259 1.85 -3.20 -19.56
N ALA A 260 1.80 -2.52 -18.43
CA ALA A 260 1.31 -1.16 -18.30
C ALA A 260 2.29 -0.11 -18.85
N ASP A 261 1.76 0.98 -19.39
CA ASP A 261 2.50 2.22 -19.67
C ASP A 261 2.25 3.24 -18.55
N VAL A 262 1.02 3.29 -18.07
CA VAL A 262 0.59 4.19 -16.99
C VAL A 262 -0.10 3.38 -15.90
N VAL A 263 0.26 3.63 -14.64
CA VAL A 263 -0.46 3.12 -13.47
C VAL A 263 -1.31 4.24 -12.90
N PHE A 264 -2.61 3.99 -12.78
CA PHE A 264 -3.60 4.93 -12.24
C PHE A 264 -3.93 4.55 -10.79
N ILE A 265 -3.64 5.45 -9.85
CA ILE A 265 -4.00 5.28 -8.43
C ILE A 265 -5.40 5.83 -8.24
N GLN A 266 -6.36 4.96 -8.03
CA GLN A 266 -7.79 5.29 -8.01
C GLN A 266 -8.32 5.78 -6.66
N ARG A 267 -7.61 5.49 -5.57
CA ARG A 267 -8.05 5.85 -4.23
C ARG A 267 -7.69 7.29 -3.92
N THR A 268 -8.70 8.11 -3.64
CA THR A 268 -8.55 9.56 -3.46
C THR A 268 -8.41 9.98 -2.00
N ASP A 269 -8.97 9.19 -1.09
CA ASP A 269 -8.87 9.41 0.36
C ASP A 269 -7.93 8.34 0.97
N ILE A 270 -6.63 8.63 0.93
CA ILE A 270 -5.58 7.72 1.39
C ILE A 270 -4.31 8.48 1.77
N LEU A 271 -3.74 8.14 2.91
CA LEU A 271 -2.45 8.72 3.34
C LEU A 271 -1.28 8.12 2.55
N ASN A 272 -1.24 6.81 2.37
CA ASN A 272 -0.16 6.06 1.73
C ASN A 272 -0.68 5.03 0.72
N SER A 273 0.13 4.74 -0.30
CA SER A 273 -0.14 3.66 -1.25
C SER A 273 1.13 2.92 -1.64
N GLY A 274 1.27 1.67 -1.24
CA GLY A 274 2.35 0.78 -1.68
C GLY A 274 2.36 0.52 -3.20
N ASN A 275 1.24 0.81 -3.89
CA ASN A 275 1.17 0.67 -5.34
C ASN A 275 2.02 1.73 -6.08
N VAL A 276 2.29 2.90 -5.46
CA VAL A 276 3.13 3.93 -6.08
C VAL A 276 4.58 3.48 -6.16
N PRO A 277 5.30 3.19 -5.05
CA PRO A 277 6.67 2.71 -5.12
C PRO A 277 6.79 1.41 -5.93
N LEU A 278 5.80 0.52 -5.86
CA LEU A 278 5.77 -0.70 -6.67
C LEU A 278 5.70 -0.38 -8.18
N ALA A 279 4.85 0.54 -8.61
CA ALA A 279 4.74 0.94 -10.00
C ALA A 279 6.03 1.64 -10.50
N LEU A 280 6.61 2.51 -9.67
CA LEU A 280 7.89 3.17 -9.98
C LEU A 280 9.02 2.14 -10.17
N SER A 281 9.10 1.09 -9.32
CA SER A 281 10.13 0.05 -9.43
C SER A 281 10.05 -0.77 -10.73
N PHE A 282 8.86 -0.87 -11.33
CA PHE A 282 8.67 -1.44 -12.67
C PHE A 282 8.92 -0.43 -13.81
N GLY A 283 9.34 0.78 -13.49
CA GLY A 283 9.55 1.83 -14.48
C GLY A 283 8.25 2.31 -15.13
N ARG A 284 7.14 2.31 -14.40
CA ARG A 284 5.86 2.80 -14.93
C ARG A 284 5.67 4.27 -14.60
N VAL A 285 5.04 4.99 -15.51
CA VAL A 285 4.54 6.34 -15.19
C VAL A 285 3.32 6.17 -14.30
N VAL A 286 3.23 6.99 -13.27
CA VAL A 286 2.14 6.91 -12.29
C VAL A 286 1.31 8.19 -12.35
N THR A 287 -0.01 8.06 -12.28
CA THR A 287 -0.90 9.19 -12.00
C THR A 287 -1.81 8.85 -10.84
N GLY A 288 -2.07 9.81 -9.98
CA GLY A 288 -2.85 9.59 -8.75
C GLY A 288 -3.26 10.91 -8.09
N PRO A 289 -3.97 10.83 -6.96
CA PRO A 289 -4.45 12.01 -6.26
C PRO A 289 -3.31 12.83 -5.66
N ALA A 290 -3.49 14.15 -5.64
CA ALA A 290 -2.62 15.09 -4.93
C ALA A 290 -2.88 15.11 -3.42
N SER A 291 -3.19 13.96 -2.83
CA SER A 291 -3.52 13.79 -1.41
C SER A 291 -2.49 12.92 -0.70
N GLY A 292 -2.40 13.09 0.62
CA GLY A 292 -1.50 12.33 1.48
C GLY A 292 -0.04 12.38 1.01
N ASN A 293 0.70 11.33 1.28
CA ASN A 293 2.08 11.18 0.83
C ASN A 293 2.19 10.88 -0.68
N ILE A 294 1.08 10.49 -1.32
CA ILE A 294 1.05 10.19 -2.76
C ILE A 294 1.35 11.45 -3.57
N GLY A 295 0.66 12.56 -3.27
CA GLY A 295 0.84 13.81 -4.00
C GLY A 295 2.29 14.32 -3.96
N GLY A 296 2.92 14.28 -2.79
CA GLY A 296 4.33 14.65 -2.62
C GLY A 296 5.27 13.77 -3.45
N LEU A 297 5.11 12.46 -3.36
CA LEU A 297 5.95 11.51 -4.09
C LEU A 297 5.77 11.63 -5.62
N LEU A 298 4.55 11.83 -6.11
CA LEU A 298 4.32 12.06 -7.54
C LEU A 298 4.99 13.35 -8.02
N ALA A 299 4.91 14.44 -7.24
CA ALA A 299 5.57 15.70 -7.56
C ALA A 299 7.10 15.55 -7.59
N GLU A 300 7.69 14.91 -6.59
CA GLU A 300 9.13 14.66 -6.49
C GLU A 300 9.67 13.83 -7.65
N THR A 301 8.91 12.83 -8.08
CA THR A 301 9.28 11.95 -9.20
C THR A 301 8.86 12.48 -10.57
N GLY A 302 8.28 13.69 -10.67
CA GLY A 302 7.83 14.31 -11.93
C GLY A 302 6.60 13.63 -12.55
N ASN A 303 5.92 12.79 -11.79
CA ASN A 303 4.68 12.13 -12.20
C ASN A 303 3.45 13.06 -11.99
N PRO A 304 2.43 12.99 -12.85
CA PRO A 304 1.27 13.87 -12.73
C PRO A 304 0.33 13.46 -11.61
N ALA A 305 0.04 14.42 -10.73
CA ALA A 305 -1.01 14.29 -9.73
C ALA A 305 -2.28 15.05 -10.17
N PHE A 306 -3.43 14.64 -9.65
CA PHE A 306 -4.72 15.29 -9.89
C PHE A 306 -5.41 15.68 -8.57
N ASP A 307 -6.22 16.71 -8.62
CA ASP A 307 -7.16 17.07 -7.56
C ASP A 307 -8.40 16.15 -7.66
N PRO A 308 -8.69 15.32 -6.63
CA PRO A 308 -9.87 14.46 -6.65
C PRO A 308 -11.21 15.19 -6.75
N ALA A 309 -11.24 16.46 -6.33
CA ALA A 309 -12.44 17.29 -6.37
C ALA A 309 -12.69 17.91 -7.77
N ASP A 310 -11.66 17.96 -8.63
CA ASP A 310 -11.77 18.47 -10.00
C ASP A 310 -11.64 17.36 -11.06
N PRO A 311 -12.75 16.91 -11.66
CA PRO A 311 -12.70 15.91 -12.73
C PRO A 311 -11.84 16.29 -13.93
N ARG A 312 -11.68 17.60 -14.22
CA ARG A 312 -10.84 18.07 -15.33
C ARG A 312 -9.36 17.84 -15.04
N SER A 313 -8.96 18.03 -13.79
CA SER A 313 -7.57 17.76 -13.38
C SER A 313 -7.20 16.28 -13.55
N VAL A 314 -8.16 15.37 -13.34
CA VAL A 314 -7.96 13.93 -13.55
C VAL A 314 -7.66 13.62 -15.02
N ASP A 315 -8.45 14.21 -15.93
CA ASP A 315 -8.26 14.02 -17.36
C ASP A 315 -6.92 14.59 -17.83
N ILE A 316 -6.56 15.80 -17.39
CA ILE A 316 -5.28 16.45 -17.69
C ILE A 316 -4.10 15.60 -17.17
N ALA A 317 -4.20 15.09 -15.94
CA ALA A 317 -3.15 14.28 -15.34
C ALA A 317 -2.96 12.94 -16.10
N LEU A 318 -4.04 12.27 -16.48
CA LEU A 318 -3.96 11.02 -17.24
C LEU A 318 -3.40 11.26 -18.67
N GLU A 319 -3.81 12.33 -19.35
CA GLU A 319 -3.24 12.71 -20.64
C GLU A 319 -1.74 13.04 -20.55
N ARG A 320 -1.33 13.75 -19.49
CA ARG A 320 0.08 14.03 -19.22
C ARG A 320 0.85 12.73 -18.95
N ALA A 321 0.30 11.81 -18.15
CA ALA A 321 0.90 10.51 -17.89
C ALA A 321 1.07 9.69 -19.19
N ALA A 322 0.07 9.71 -20.06
CA ALA A 322 0.13 9.04 -21.36
C ALA A 322 1.25 9.60 -22.25
N ARG A 323 1.46 10.93 -22.24
CA ARG A 323 2.58 11.54 -22.98
C ARG A 323 3.94 11.19 -22.35
N LEU A 324 4.05 11.24 -21.03
CA LEU A 324 5.28 10.92 -20.31
C LEU A 324 5.70 9.45 -20.48
N SER A 325 4.75 8.54 -20.66
CA SER A 325 5.07 7.11 -20.87
C SER A 325 5.81 6.83 -22.17
N ALA A 326 5.82 7.75 -23.12
CA ALA A 326 6.61 7.69 -24.35
C ALA A 326 8.01 8.32 -24.24
N THR A 327 8.38 8.82 -23.04
CA THR A 327 9.69 9.42 -22.75
C THR A 327 10.53 8.49 -21.87
N ASP A 328 11.66 8.98 -21.37
CA ASP A 328 12.52 8.30 -20.41
C ASP A 328 11.99 8.35 -18.96
N GLN A 329 10.79 8.91 -18.73
CA GLN A 329 10.21 9.04 -17.40
C GLN A 329 10.13 7.70 -16.65
N GLY A 330 9.81 6.61 -17.35
CA GLY A 330 9.80 5.27 -16.76
C GLY A 330 11.18 4.85 -16.22
N ALA A 331 12.24 5.09 -16.98
CA ALA A 331 13.60 4.79 -16.55
C ALA A 331 14.01 5.63 -15.32
N ARG A 332 13.65 6.92 -15.30
CA ARG A 332 13.87 7.80 -14.13
C ARG A 332 13.11 7.31 -12.91
N ASN A 333 11.86 6.91 -13.06
CA ASN A 333 11.04 6.37 -11.98
C ASN A 333 11.68 5.11 -11.37
N ARG A 334 12.17 4.20 -12.22
CA ARG A 334 12.82 2.96 -11.76
C ARG A 334 14.11 3.27 -11.00
N ALA A 335 14.95 4.14 -11.54
CA ALA A 335 16.19 4.56 -10.88
C ALA A 335 15.93 5.20 -9.53
N TYR A 336 14.95 6.12 -9.46
CA TYR A 336 14.52 6.75 -8.22
C TYR A 336 14.05 5.71 -7.18
N ALA A 337 13.19 4.76 -7.59
CA ALA A 337 12.68 3.73 -6.69
C ALA A 337 13.79 2.83 -6.14
N GLN A 338 14.75 2.43 -6.97
CA GLN A 338 15.90 1.63 -6.55
C GLN A 338 16.81 2.38 -5.59
N GLU A 339 17.09 3.66 -5.85
CA GLU A 339 17.95 4.48 -5.02
C GLU A 339 17.33 4.81 -3.66
N HIS A 340 16.03 5.15 -3.63
CA HIS A 340 15.39 5.69 -2.42
C HIS A 340 14.59 4.65 -1.63
N PHE A 341 14.09 3.60 -2.26
CA PHE A 341 13.16 2.64 -1.67
C PHE A 341 13.68 1.20 -1.64
N GLY A 342 14.94 0.96 -1.98
CA GLY A 342 15.58 -0.36 -1.88
C GLY A 342 15.48 -0.92 -0.47
N ILE A 343 15.14 -2.22 -0.35
CA ILE A 343 14.87 -2.85 0.96
C ILE A 343 16.06 -2.77 1.92
N GLY A 344 17.29 -2.90 1.41
CA GLY A 344 18.50 -2.78 2.22
C GLY A 344 18.66 -1.40 2.84
N ARG A 345 18.38 -0.33 2.07
CA ARG A 345 18.40 1.05 2.56
C ARG A 345 17.34 1.28 3.63
N ILE A 346 16.10 0.86 3.37
CA ILE A 346 14.98 1.03 4.30
C ILE A 346 15.23 0.25 5.59
N ALA A 347 15.70 -0.99 5.49
CA ALA A 347 16.06 -1.81 6.66
C ALA A 347 17.17 -1.17 7.51
N ALA A 348 18.19 -0.60 6.86
CA ALA A 348 19.25 0.13 7.56
C ALA A 348 18.73 1.38 8.29
N MET A 349 17.78 2.12 7.70
CA MET A 349 17.13 3.27 8.37
C MET A 349 16.36 2.82 9.63
N TYR A 350 15.62 1.70 9.56
CA TYR A 350 14.99 1.12 10.75
C TYR A 350 16.02 0.65 11.77
N GLY A 351 17.12 0.02 11.33
CA GLY A 351 18.22 -0.40 12.20
C GLY A 351 18.79 0.77 13.02
N GLY A 352 19.10 1.88 12.36
CA GLY A 352 19.57 3.09 13.03
C GLY A 352 18.55 3.70 14.01
N LEU A 353 17.24 3.60 13.69
CA LEU A 353 16.19 4.00 14.62
C LEU A 353 16.15 3.11 15.86
N TYR A 354 16.27 1.78 15.67
CA TYR A 354 16.28 0.82 16.76
C TYR A 354 17.47 1.05 17.70
N GLU A 355 18.67 1.23 17.17
CA GLU A 355 19.88 1.53 17.94
C GLU A 355 19.71 2.82 18.76
N ARG A 356 19.23 3.89 18.12
CA ARG A 356 19.02 5.17 18.80
C ARG A 356 18.07 5.05 20.01
N LEU A 357 16.98 4.31 19.87
CA LEU A 357 16.02 4.12 20.96
C LEU A 357 16.53 3.20 22.06
N TYR A 358 17.25 2.14 21.67
CA TYR A 358 17.84 1.20 22.61
C TYR A 358 18.93 1.84 23.47
N ASP A 359 19.82 2.61 22.86
CA ASP A 359 20.90 3.30 23.57
C ASP A 359 20.39 4.45 24.45
N GLY A 360 19.39 5.19 23.97
CA GLY A 360 18.77 6.28 24.72
C GLY A 360 18.09 5.87 26.03
N LYS A 361 17.74 4.59 26.19
CA LYS A 361 17.15 4.06 27.43
C LYS A 361 18.17 3.45 28.39
N ARG A 362 19.44 3.33 27.98
CA ARG A 362 20.53 2.85 28.83
C ARG A 362 21.30 3.99 29.51
N GLN A 363 21.04 5.22 29.11
CA GLN A 363 21.54 6.45 29.73
C GLN A 363 20.55 6.99 30.75
#